data_a0ecc17ca40d9d0d643cd5dff021c10e
#
_entry.id   a0ecc17ca40d9d0d643cd5dff021c10e
#
_cell.length_a   1.000
_cell.length_b   1.000
_cell.length_c   1.000
_cell.angle_alpha   90.00
_cell.angle_beta   90.00
_cell.angle_gamma   90.00
#
_symmetry.space_group_name_H-M   'P 1'
#
loop_
_entity.id
_entity.type
_entity.pdbx_description
1 polymer ?
#
loop_
_entity_poly.entity_id
_entity_poly.type
_entity_poly.pdbx_seq_one_letter_code
_entity_poly.pdbx_strand_id
1 'polypeptide(L)'
;MCRKTKSAIHRRDRCFVEGWRTVVKTKSHYDSPLGGITLIADETALLGLWFDWQPGYADDDSAVLGDSPTIGAAKRWLDEYFAGCIPRTEVPLRLEGTPFRKEAWALLRKVPYGETVSYGGLARRLELKRADGRRVSARAIGGAVHRNPIALIVPCHRVVGADGSLTGYAGGIETKIRLLQLEGVLKQTERTDVDCESIDRIWRSTR
;
A
#
# COMPACT_ATOMS: atom_id res chain seq x y z
N MET A 1 -14.14 -73.78 27.29
CA MET A 1 -15.12 -72.81 27.83
C MET A 1 -14.39 -71.75 28.59
N CYS A 2 -14.50 -70.56 28.23
CA CYS A 2 -14.45 -69.26 28.87
C CYS A 2 -13.68 -68.24 28.00
N ARG A 3 -14.43 -67.33 27.46
CA ARG A 3 -13.98 -66.23 26.61
C ARG A 3 -13.32 -65.13 27.51
N LYS A 4 -12.14 -64.71 27.16
CA LYS A 4 -11.54 -63.47 27.74
C LYS A 4 -11.44 -62.44 26.61
N THR A 5 -12.31 -61.45 26.67
CA THR A 5 -12.26 -60.22 25.91
C THR A 5 -11.12 -59.34 26.41
N LYS A 6 -10.16 -59.04 25.55
CA LYS A 6 -9.15 -58.01 25.80
C LYS A 6 -9.63 -56.68 25.22
N SER A 7 -9.91 -55.75 26.09
CA SER A 7 -10.21 -54.36 25.72
C SER A 7 -8.93 -53.71 25.22
N ALA A 8 -8.95 -53.23 23.99
CA ALA A 8 -7.89 -52.42 23.42
C ALA A 8 -8.06 -50.98 23.87
N ILE A 9 -7.10 -50.50 24.64
CA ILE A 9 -6.96 -49.09 25.00
C ILE A 9 -6.44 -48.34 23.78
N HIS A 10 -7.32 -47.55 23.18
CA HIS A 10 -6.96 -46.60 22.13
C HIS A 10 -6.12 -45.49 22.75
N ARG A 11 -4.81 -45.53 22.54
CA ARG A 11 -3.93 -44.36 22.67
C ARG A 11 -4.34 -43.42 21.54
N ARG A 12 -4.98 -42.33 21.90
CA ARG A 12 -5.13 -41.19 21.01
C ARG A 12 -3.77 -40.58 20.80
N ASP A 13 -3.14 -40.93 19.69
CA ASP A 13 -2.00 -40.17 19.16
C ASP A 13 -2.48 -38.75 18.92
N ARG A 14 -2.01 -37.85 19.78
CA ARG A 14 -2.07 -36.42 19.50
C ARG A 14 -1.12 -36.16 18.35
N CYS A 15 -1.62 -36.22 17.14
CA CYS A 15 -0.99 -35.51 16.04
C CYS A 15 -0.97 -34.03 16.40
N PHE A 16 0.18 -33.56 16.80
CA PHE A 16 0.47 -32.14 16.94
C PHE A 16 0.54 -31.59 15.51
N VAL A 17 -0.59 -31.16 14.99
CA VAL A 17 -0.63 -30.42 13.72
C VAL A 17 -0.11 -29.04 14.07
N GLU A 18 1.16 -28.80 13.79
CA GLU A 18 1.74 -27.46 13.82
C GLU A 18 0.85 -26.57 12.98
N GLY A 19 0.26 -25.56 13.64
CA GLY A 19 -0.85 -24.77 13.14
C GLY A 19 -0.51 -24.02 11.87
N TRP A 20 -1.19 -24.36 10.82
CA TRP A 20 -1.44 -23.46 9.73
C TRP A 20 -2.31 -22.32 10.28
N ARG A 21 -1.66 -21.25 10.76
CA ARG A 21 -2.38 -20.00 11.02
C ARG A 21 -2.85 -19.51 9.68
N THR A 22 -4.11 -19.71 9.38
CA THR A 22 -4.74 -19.03 8.26
C THR A 22 -4.62 -17.54 8.54
N VAL A 23 -3.79 -16.85 7.78
CA VAL A 23 -3.63 -15.40 7.90
C VAL A 23 -4.94 -14.77 7.43
N VAL A 24 -5.74 -14.32 8.38
CA VAL A 24 -7.01 -13.65 8.10
C VAL A 24 -6.68 -12.28 7.53
N LYS A 25 -7.11 -12.02 6.31
CA LYS A 25 -7.06 -10.69 5.71
C LYS A 25 -8.31 -9.92 6.06
N THR A 26 -8.15 -8.66 6.39
CA THR A 26 -9.24 -7.73 6.67
C THR A 26 -9.32 -6.71 5.54
N LYS A 27 -10.53 -6.45 5.05
CA LYS A 27 -10.83 -5.46 4.02
C LYS A 27 -11.67 -4.35 4.61
N SER A 28 -11.33 -3.11 4.32
CA SER A 28 -12.08 -1.93 4.73
C SER A 28 -12.12 -0.88 3.64
N HIS A 29 -13.10 0.00 3.73
CA HIS A 29 -13.28 1.12 2.82
C HIS A 29 -12.91 2.44 3.50
N TYR A 30 -12.46 3.42 2.70
CA TYR A 30 -12.15 4.78 3.12
C TYR A 30 -12.66 5.77 2.07
N ASP A 31 -13.51 6.70 2.50
CA ASP A 31 -14.05 7.78 1.65
C ASP A 31 -13.03 8.93 1.60
N SER A 32 -12.32 9.07 0.49
CA SER A 32 -11.39 10.18 0.30
C SER A 32 -12.04 11.33 -0.48
N PRO A 33 -11.47 12.55 -0.42
CA PRO A 33 -11.91 13.68 -1.27
C PRO A 33 -11.78 13.41 -2.77
N LEU A 34 -11.03 12.38 -3.15
CA LEU A 34 -10.84 11.96 -4.54
C LEU A 34 -11.65 10.71 -4.89
N GLY A 35 -12.51 10.21 -4.00
CA GLY A 35 -13.35 9.02 -4.17
C GLY A 35 -12.93 7.86 -3.27
N GLY A 36 -13.62 6.73 -3.39
CA GLY A 36 -13.43 5.58 -2.53
C GLY A 36 -12.06 4.92 -2.68
N ILE A 37 -11.54 4.45 -1.55
CA ILE A 37 -10.28 3.71 -1.44
C ILE A 37 -10.53 2.40 -0.71
N THR A 38 -10.12 1.30 -1.31
CA THR A 38 -10.12 -0.01 -0.68
C THR A 38 -8.77 -0.30 -0.02
N LEU A 39 -8.83 -0.79 1.22
CA LEU A 39 -7.70 -1.18 2.05
C LEU A 39 -7.76 -2.67 2.33
N ILE A 40 -6.64 -3.38 2.19
CA ILE A 40 -6.49 -4.77 2.63
C ILE A 40 -5.26 -4.89 3.51
N ALA A 41 -5.44 -5.51 4.67
CA ALA A 41 -4.37 -5.79 5.62
C ALA A 41 -4.49 -7.19 6.20
N ASP A 42 -3.38 -7.72 6.69
CA ASP A 42 -3.41 -8.83 7.64
C ASP A 42 -3.16 -8.32 9.08
N GLU A 43 -2.93 -9.24 10.01
CA GLU A 43 -2.66 -8.91 11.42
C GLU A 43 -1.41 -8.03 11.62
N THR A 44 -0.48 -8.01 10.66
CA THR A 44 0.85 -7.43 10.81
C THR A 44 1.18 -6.30 9.85
N ALA A 45 0.55 -6.23 8.68
CA ALA A 45 0.91 -5.28 7.63
C ALA A 45 -0.24 -4.96 6.69
N LEU A 46 -0.18 -3.77 6.08
CA LEU A 46 -1.00 -3.39 4.93
C LEU A 46 -0.47 -4.09 3.68
N LEU A 47 -1.36 -4.75 2.96
CA LEU A 47 -1.08 -5.54 1.76
C LEU A 47 -1.53 -4.84 0.49
N GLY A 48 -2.59 -4.02 0.59
CA GLY A 48 -3.19 -3.32 -0.52
C GLY A 48 -3.85 -2.00 -0.12
N LEU A 49 -3.73 -1.01 -0.99
CA LEU A 49 -4.41 0.28 -0.94
C LEU A 49 -4.53 0.82 -2.35
N TRP A 50 -5.74 1.00 -2.84
CA TRP A 50 -6.00 1.53 -4.18
C TRP A 50 -7.36 2.21 -4.27
N PHE A 51 -7.50 3.08 -5.24
CA PHE A 51 -8.80 3.70 -5.55
C PHE A 51 -9.75 2.65 -6.16
N ASP A 52 -11.04 2.70 -5.83
CA ASP A 52 -12.02 1.69 -6.21
C ASP A 52 -12.20 1.55 -7.73
N TRP A 53 -11.95 2.62 -8.49
CA TRP A 53 -12.01 2.59 -9.97
C TRP A 53 -10.70 2.15 -10.63
N GLN A 54 -9.66 1.82 -9.86
CA GLN A 54 -8.35 1.48 -10.41
C GLN A 54 -8.39 0.07 -11.02
N PRO A 55 -8.15 -0.09 -12.35
CA PRO A 55 -8.24 -1.39 -12.98
C PRO A 55 -7.11 -2.33 -12.54
N GLY A 56 -7.42 -3.64 -12.49
CA GLY A 56 -6.42 -4.69 -12.28
C GLY A 56 -6.11 -5.02 -10.82
N TYR A 57 -6.83 -4.45 -9.88
CA TYR A 57 -6.81 -4.90 -8.49
C TYR A 57 -8.00 -5.80 -8.25
N ALA A 58 -7.71 -7.09 -8.11
CA ALA A 58 -8.72 -8.07 -7.78
C ALA A 58 -9.23 -7.79 -6.37
N ASP A 59 -10.54 -7.73 -6.23
CA ASP A 59 -11.19 -7.83 -4.94
C ASP A 59 -10.75 -9.16 -4.33
N ASP A 60 -10.11 -9.12 -3.18
CA ASP A 60 -9.73 -10.35 -2.47
C ASP A 60 -10.98 -10.87 -1.73
N ASP A 61 -11.75 -11.74 -2.42
CA ASP A 61 -12.97 -12.35 -1.87
C ASP A 61 -12.70 -13.14 -0.58
N SER A 62 -11.45 -13.47 -0.28
CA SER A 62 -11.06 -14.14 0.96
C SER A 62 -10.91 -13.19 2.15
N ALA A 63 -10.90 -11.88 1.93
CA ALA A 63 -10.77 -10.89 2.98
C ALA A 63 -12.10 -10.64 3.69
N VAL A 64 -12.08 -10.65 5.02
CA VAL A 64 -13.24 -10.37 5.86
C VAL A 64 -13.44 -8.85 5.98
N LEU A 65 -14.68 -8.39 5.79
CA LEU A 65 -15.00 -6.98 6.01
C LEU A 65 -14.82 -6.61 7.50
N GLY A 66 -14.11 -5.52 7.77
CA GLY A 66 -13.87 -5.02 9.11
C GLY A 66 -12.67 -4.12 9.21
N ASP A 67 -12.33 -3.73 10.43
CA ASP A 67 -11.17 -2.93 10.74
C ASP A 67 -10.14 -3.74 11.57
N SER A 68 -8.89 -3.35 11.44
CA SER A 68 -7.78 -3.88 12.22
C SER A 68 -6.88 -2.73 12.67
N PRO A 69 -5.99 -2.92 13.65
CA PRO A 69 -5.04 -1.87 14.03
C PRO A 69 -4.22 -1.34 12.85
N THR A 70 -3.85 -2.22 11.90
CA THR A 70 -3.13 -1.84 10.68
C THR A 70 -3.98 -0.98 9.75
N ILE A 71 -5.26 -1.35 9.55
CA ILE A 71 -6.21 -0.56 8.76
C ILE A 71 -6.46 0.79 9.44
N GLY A 72 -6.64 0.82 10.76
CA GLY A 72 -6.77 2.05 11.52
C GLY A 72 -5.58 3.00 11.35
N ALA A 73 -4.35 2.46 11.37
CA ALA A 73 -3.14 3.24 11.09
C ALA A 73 -3.12 3.76 9.64
N ALA A 74 -3.55 2.95 8.67
CA ALA A 74 -3.61 3.37 7.27
C ALA A 74 -4.68 4.46 7.03
N LYS A 75 -5.85 4.35 7.65
CA LYS A 75 -6.90 5.40 7.59
C LYS A 75 -6.38 6.71 8.19
N ARG A 76 -5.73 6.67 9.37
CA ARG A 76 -5.12 7.84 9.97
C ARG A 76 -4.05 8.48 9.07
N TRP A 77 -3.22 7.66 8.44
CA TRP A 77 -2.24 8.15 7.46
C TRP A 77 -2.93 8.86 6.30
N LEU A 78 -4.06 8.34 5.82
CA LEU A 78 -4.86 8.95 4.75
C LEU A 78 -5.49 10.27 5.19
N ASP A 79 -6.00 10.36 6.43
CA ASP A 79 -6.54 11.61 6.98
C ASP A 79 -5.47 12.70 7.03
N GLU A 80 -4.27 12.39 7.54
CA GLU A 80 -3.12 13.31 7.55
C GLU A 80 -2.75 13.73 6.12
N TYR A 81 -2.72 12.78 5.18
CA TYR A 81 -2.35 13.04 3.79
C TYR A 81 -3.36 13.95 3.08
N PHE A 82 -4.65 13.63 3.16
CA PHE A 82 -5.69 14.41 2.49
C PHE A 82 -5.96 15.77 3.14
N ALA A 83 -5.54 15.99 4.37
CA ALA A 83 -5.47 17.31 4.97
C ALA A 83 -4.30 18.17 4.44
N GLY A 84 -3.49 17.63 3.53
CA GLY A 84 -2.32 18.32 2.98
C GLY A 84 -1.10 18.29 3.91
N CYS A 85 -1.12 17.42 4.91
CA CYS A 85 0.00 17.23 5.83
C CYS A 85 1.00 16.22 5.28
N ILE A 86 2.25 16.32 5.70
CA ILE A 86 3.21 15.22 5.55
C ILE A 86 2.87 14.17 6.60
N PRO A 87 2.37 12.97 6.22
CA PRO A 87 1.92 12.00 7.20
C PRO A 87 3.05 11.53 8.13
N ARG A 88 2.73 11.45 9.43
CA ARG A 88 3.64 11.00 10.48
C ARG A 88 3.29 9.61 11.01
N THR A 89 2.06 9.16 10.75
CA THR A 89 1.61 7.83 11.15
C THR A 89 2.41 6.77 10.41
N GLU A 90 3.04 5.87 11.17
CA GLU A 90 3.73 4.72 10.60
C GLU A 90 2.73 3.62 10.26
N VAL A 91 2.79 3.13 9.03
CA VAL A 91 1.97 2.01 8.55
C VAL A 91 2.90 0.87 8.15
N PRO A 92 2.84 -0.29 8.83
CA PRO A 92 3.63 -1.45 8.42
C PRO A 92 3.13 -1.94 7.06
N LEU A 93 4.05 -2.11 6.10
CA LEU A 93 3.73 -2.49 4.72
C LEU A 93 4.34 -3.84 4.37
N ARG A 94 3.57 -4.69 3.69
CA ARG A 94 4.10 -5.88 3.01
C ARG A 94 3.84 -5.78 1.52
N LEU A 95 4.91 -5.53 0.77
CA LEU A 95 4.87 -5.42 -0.68
C LEU A 95 5.17 -6.78 -1.31
N GLU A 96 4.17 -7.38 -1.95
CA GLU A 96 4.31 -8.64 -2.65
C GLU A 96 4.56 -8.40 -4.14
N GLY A 97 5.57 -9.10 -4.68
CA GLY A 97 5.95 -8.94 -6.08
C GLY A 97 7.33 -9.51 -6.37
N THR A 98 7.75 -9.41 -7.62
CA THR A 98 9.09 -9.84 -8.05
C THR A 98 10.18 -9.03 -7.34
N PRO A 99 11.41 -9.58 -7.19
CA PRO A 99 12.54 -8.83 -6.60
C PRO A 99 12.72 -7.46 -7.25
N PHE A 100 12.64 -7.39 -8.58
CA PHE A 100 12.75 -6.14 -9.33
C PHE A 100 11.69 -5.10 -8.92
N ARG A 101 10.43 -5.51 -8.79
CA ARG A 101 9.34 -4.61 -8.36
C ARG A 101 9.57 -4.11 -6.94
N LYS A 102 9.94 -5.00 -6.02
CA LYS A 102 10.23 -4.65 -4.62
C LYS A 102 11.36 -3.62 -4.52
N GLU A 103 12.42 -3.78 -5.30
CA GLU A 103 13.53 -2.82 -5.37
C GLU A 103 13.06 -1.45 -5.92
N ALA A 104 12.25 -1.45 -6.99
CA ALA A 104 11.69 -0.23 -7.55
C ALA A 104 10.77 0.49 -6.56
N TRP A 105 9.87 -0.23 -5.88
CA TRP A 105 8.99 0.33 -4.86
C TRP A 105 9.75 0.85 -3.62
N ALA A 106 10.83 0.18 -3.22
CA ALA A 106 11.69 0.66 -2.14
C ALA A 106 12.39 1.98 -2.49
N LEU A 107 12.73 2.20 -3.77
CA LEU A 107 13.24 3.49 -4.24
C LEU A 107 12.13 4.55 -4.32
N LEU A 108 10.95 4.14 -4.79
CA LEU A 108 9.79 5.01 -4.92
C LEU A 108 9.38 5.60 -3.57
N ARG A 109 9.38 4.79 -2.50
CA ARG A 109 9.10 5.24 -1.12
C ARG A 109 10.07 6.30 -0.58
N LYS A 110 11.22 6.48 -1.23
CA LYS A 110 12.22 7.50 -0.87
C LYS A 110 12.01 8.84 -1.56
N VAL A 111 11.03 8.93 -2.46
CA VAL A 111 10.66 10.21 -3.09
C VAL A 111 9.86 11.01 -2.07
N PRO A 112 10.35 12.19 -1.65
CA PRO A 112 9.71 12.97 -0.61
C PRO A 112 8.33 13.50 -1.03
N TYR A 113 7.52 13.89 -0.05
CA TYR A 113 6.30 14.65 -0.26
C TYR A 113 6.63 15.99 -0.94
N GLY A 114 5.86 16.37 -1.94
CA GLY A 114 6.08 17.60 -2.70
C GLY A 114 7.20 17.53 -3.75
N GLU A 115 7.78 16.34 -3.97
CA GLU A 115 8.81 16.14 -5.00
C GLU A 115 8.39 15.12 -6.05
N THR A 116 8.97 15.24 -7.24
CA THR A 116 8.78 14.28 -8.32
C THR A 116 10.11 13.68 -8.77
N VAL A 117 10.02 12.54 -9.42
CA VAL A 117 11.16 11.86 -10.04
C VAL A 117 10.77 11.32 -11.40
N SER A 118 11.67 11.40 -12.39
CA SER A 118 11.37 10.79 -13.69
C SER A 118 11.56 9.26 -13.67
N TYR A 119 10.87 8.55 -14.57
CA TYR A 119 11.08 7.11 -14.77
C TYR A 119 12.56 6.78 -15.03
N GLY A 120 13.25 7.61 -15.83
CA GLY A 120 14.68 7.48 -16.08
C GLY A 120 15.53 7.73 -14.83
N GLY A 121 15.14 8.70 -14.02
CA GLY A 121 15.81 8.99 -12.74
C GLY A 121 15.72 7.82 -11.76
N LEU A 122 14.56 7.17 -11.63
CA LEU A 122 14.40 5.94 -10.83
C LEU A 122 15.22 4.78 -11.41
N ALA A 123 15.21 4.62 -12.75
CA ALA A 123 16.00 3.58 -13.41
C ALA A 123 17.50 3.73 -13.07
N ARG A 124 18.04 4.93 -13.21
CA ARG A 124 19.45 5.23 -12.86
C ARG A 124 19.75 5.00 -11.38
N ARG A 125 18.85 5.40 -10.47
CA ARG A 125 19.01 5.12 -9.04
C ARG A 125 19.05 3.63 -8.73
N LEU A 126 18.27 2.82 -9.47
CA LEU A 126 18.25 1.37 -9.32
C LEU A 126 19.53 0.71 -9.89
N GLU A 127 20.01 1.17 -11.04
CA GLU A 127 21.28 0.73 -11.62
C GLU A 127 22.45 0.94 -10.65
N LEU A 128 22.55 2.12 -10.06
CA LEU A 128 23.61 2.47 -9.11
C LEU A 128 23.59 1.60 -7.84
N LYS A 129 22.45 1.03 -7.48
CA LYS A 129 22.33 0.13 -6.33
C LYS A 129 22.69 -1.31 -6.65
N ARG A 130 22.66 -1.69 -7.92
CA ARG A 130 22.91 -3.06 -8.35
C ARG A 130 24.40 -3.27 -8.61
N ALA A 131 24.97 -4.28 -7.96
CA ALA A 131 26.35 -4.67 -8.18
C ALA A 131 26.56 -5.44 -9.49
N ASP A 132 25.46 -5.87 -10.16
CA ASP A 132 25.49 -6.71 -11.36
C ASP A 132 25.73 -5.91 -12.66
N GLY A 133 25.83 -4.59 -12.60
CA GLY A 133 26.07 -3.71 -13.74
C GLY A 133 24.96 -3.70 -14.81
N ARG A 134 23.83 -4.35 -14.56
CA ARG A 134 22.72 -4.43 -15.52
C ARG A 134 22.00 -3.12 -15.65
N ARG A 135 21.81 -2.68 -16.89
CA ARG A 135 21.00 -1.49 -17.17
C ARG A 135 19.52 -1.72 -16.87
N VAL A 136 18.86 -0.67 -16.38
CA VAL A 136 17.43 -0.65 -16.08
C VAL A 136 16.76 0.37 -17.00
N SER A 137 15.82 -0.07 -17.83
CA SER A 137 15.08 0.86 -18.69
C SER A 137 13.99 1.60 -17.93
N ALA A 138 13.70 2.84 -18.33
CA ALA A 138 12.57 3.62 -17.82
C ALA A 138 11.22 2.87 -18.03
N ARG A 139 11.11 2.09 -19.11
CA ARG A 139 9.95 1.24 -19.40
C ARG A 139 9.77 0.13 -18.37
N ALA A 140 10.85 -0.52 -17.94
CA ALA A 140 10.81 -1.54 -16.89
C ALA A 140 10.37 -0.94 -15.54
N ILE A 141 10.87 0.24 -15.20
CA ILE A 141 10.42 1.01 -14.04
C ILE A 141 8.94 1.35 -14.18
N GLY A 142 8.48 1.84 -15.34
CA GLY A 142 7.07 2.12 -15.58
C GLY A 142 6.17 0.92 -15.32
N GLY A 143 6.58 -0.28 -15.78
CA GLY A 143 5.87 -1.52 -15.50
C GLY A 143 5.84 -1.91 -14.01
N ALA A 144 6.89 -1.60 -13.24
CA ALA A 144 6.92 -1.84 -11.80
C ALA A 144 6.04 -0.82 -11.05
N VAL A 145 6.13 0.46 -11.42
CA VAL A 145 5.33 1.56 -10.85
C VAL A 145 3.84 1.35 -11.07
N HIS A 146 3.45 0.92 -12.28
CA HIS A 146 2.05 0.62 -12.61
C HIS A 146 1.45 -0.51 -11.76
N ARG A 147 2.28 -1.45 -11.31
CA ARG A 147 1.86 -2.60 -10.48
C ARG A 147 2.10 -2.38 -8.98
N ASN A 148 2.11 -1.13 -8.54
CA ASN A 148 2.20 -0.77 -7.13
C ASN A 148 0.93 -1.22 -6.38
N PRO A 149 1.02 -2.11 -5.39
CA PRO A 149 -0.17 -2.60 -4.67
C PRO A 149 -0.65 -1.65 -3.58
N ILE A 150 0.15 -0.66 -3.17
CA ILE A 150 -0.19 0.25 -2.08
C ILE A 150 -0.01 1.69 -2.58
N ALA A 151 -1.04 2.20 -3.26
CA ALA A 151 -1.04 3.57 -3.77
C ALA A 151 -0.86 4.59 -2.63
N LEU A 152 -0.50 5.82 -2.95
CA LEU A 152 -0.27 6.93 -2.01
C LEU A 152 0.93 6.70 -1.07
N ILE A 153 0.90 5.71 -0.18
CA ILE A 153 1.99 5.40 0.75
C ILE A 153 3.26 4.99 -0.01
N VAL A 154 3.10 4.24 -1.11
CA VAL A 154 4.14 4.04 -2.13
C VAL A 154 3.82 4.99 -3.28
N PRO A 155 4.49 6.14 -3.38
CA PRO A 155 3.98 7.31 -4.12
C PRO A 155 4.22 7.21 -5.64
N CYS A 156 3.51 6.30 -6.30
CA CYS A 156 3.59 6.13 -7.75
C CYS A 156 3.09 7.37 -8.55
N HIS A 157 2.26 8.22 -7.94
CA HIS A 157 1.85 9.50 -8.52
C HIS A 157 2.99 10.52 -8.65
N ARG A 158 4.08 10.40 -7.87
CA ARG A 158 5.27 11.27 -7.94
C ARG A 158 6.22 10.94 -9.10
N VAL A 159 5.91 9.91 -9.90
CA VAL A 159 6.76 9.54 -11.05
C VAL A 159 6.23 10.22 -12.32
N VAL A 160 7.09 10.96 -13.01
CA VAL A 160 6.75 11.77 -14.20
C VAL A 160 7.60 11.38 -15.40
N GLY A 161 7.24 11.87 -16.58
CA GLY A 161 8.09 11.79 -17.78
C GLY A 161 9.41 12.55 -17.62
N ALA A 162 10.36 12.32 -18.53
CA ALA A 162 11.65 13.03 -18.50
C ALA A 162 11.50 14.54 -18.77
N ASP A 163 10.46 14.93 -19.46
CA ASP A 163 10.02 16.28 -19.78
C ASP A 163 9.07 16.88 -18.74
N GLY A 164 8.83 16.18 -17.63
CA GLY A 164 7.85 16.54 -16.61
C GLY A 164 6.41 16.14 -16.93
N SER A 165 6.15 15.48 -18.06
CA SER A 165 4.80 15.08 -18.48
C SER A 165 4.14 14.12 -17.46
N LEU A 166 2.84 14.34 -17.21
CA LEU A 166 2.05 13.54 -16.27
C LEU A 166 1.45 12.33 -16.98
N THR A 167 2.24 11.28 -17.15
CA THR A 167 1.82 10.06 -17.84
C THR A 167 1.79 8.85 -16.90
N GLY A 168 1.05 7.82 -17.28
CA GLY A 168 1.23 6.46 -16.74
C GLY A 168 0.82 6.25 -15.29
N TYR A 169 -0.26 6.84 -14.80
CA TYR A 169 -0.81 6.59 -13.48
C TYR A 169 -1.99 5.60 -13.52
N ALA A 170 -1.94 4.54 -12.71
CA ALA A 170 -2.98 3.51 -12.68
C ALA A 170 -4.32 4.03 -12.14
N GLY A 171 -4.30 5.01 -11.24
CA GLY A 171 -5.49 5.70 -10.72
C GLY A 171 -6.03 6.80 -11.61
N GLY A 172 -5.50 6.96 -12.85
CA GLY A 172 -5.93 8.01 -13.79
C GLY A 172 -5.16 9.32 -13.66
N ILE A 173 -5.03 10.03 -14.78
CA ILE A 173 -4.23 11.27 -14.84
C ILE A 173 -4.86 12.38 -14.00
N GLU A 174 -6.17 12.50 -13.98
CA GLU A 174 -6.89 13.50 -13.17
C GLU A 174 -6.54 13.34 -11.67
N THR A 175 -6.62 12.11 -11.16
CA THR A 175 -6.25 11.79 -9.77
C THR A 175 -4.79 12.15 -9.49
N LYS A 176 -3.88 11.84 -10.41
CA LYS A 176 -2.46 12.20 -10.29
C LYS A 176 -2.25 13.71 -10.19
N ILE A 177 -2.95 14.48 -11.04
CA ILE A 177 -2.90 15.95 -11.01
C ILE A 177 -3.34 16.46 -9.64
N ARG A 178 -4.48 16.00 -9.13
CA ARG A 178 -5.02 16.43 -7.84
C ARG A 178 -4.11 16.04 -6.66
N LEU A 179 -3.49 14.85 -6.69
CA LEU A 179 -2.52 14.44 -5.69
C LEU A 179 -1.26 15.33 -5.72
N LEU A 180 -0.73 15.65 -6.90
CA LEU A 180 0.43 16.53 -7.04
C LEU A 180 0.10 18.00 -6.69
N GLN A 181 -1.16 18.42 -6.89
CA GLN A 181 -1.64 19.71 -6.40
C GLN A 181 -1.75 19.74 -4.88
N LEU A 182 -2.29 18.69 -4.27
CA LEU A 182 -2.36 18.55 -2.81
C LEU A 182 -0.97 18.60 -2.19
N GLU A 183 0.02 17.98 -2.83
CA GLU A 183 1.42 17.99 -2.39
C GLU A 183 2.18 19.30 -2.72
N GLY A 184 1.53 20.26 -3.38
CA GLY A 184 2.14 21.55 -3.73
C GLY A 184 3.14 21.52 -4.90
N VAL A 185 3.23 20.39 -5.62
CA VAL A 185 4.07 20.26 -6.82
C VAL A 185 3.50 21.08 -7.98
N LEU A 186 2.17 21.06 -8.13
CA LEU A 186 1.43 21.81 -9.15
C LEU A 186 0.64 22.94 -8.47
N LYS A 187 0.43 24.05 -9.19
CA LYS A 187 -0.41 25.15 -8.70
C LYS A 187 -1.83 24.65 -8.44
N GLN A 188 -2.37 24.91 -7.27
CA GLN A 188 -3.76 24.59 -6.93
C GLN A 188 -4.70 25.61 -7.56
N THR A 189 -5.88 25.11 -7.98
CA THR A 189 -6.96 25.98 -8.44
C THR A 189 -7.87 26.42 -7.28
N GLU A 190 -7.95 25.60 -6.19
CA GLU A 190 -8.69 25.91 -4.94
C GLU A 190 -8.12 25.08 -3.78
N ARG A 191 -8.18 25.62 -2.54
CA ARG A 191 -7.65 25.00 -1.33
C ARG A 191 -8.80 24.67 -0.36
N THR A 192 -8.82 23.47 0.22
CA THR A 192 -9.68 23.12 1.36
C THR A 192 -8.89 23.34 2.65
N ASP A 193 -9.43 24.21 3.54
CA ASP A 193 -8.79 24.62 4.79
C ASP A 193 -9.05 23.63 5.94
N VAL A 194 -8.32 22.50 5.93
CA VAL A 194 -8.20 21.64 7.11
C VAL A 194 -6.74 21.63 7.54
N ASP A 195 -6.46 22.05 8.80
CA ASP A 195 -5.09 22.09 9.29
C ASP A 195 -4.66 20.75 9.93
N CYS A 196 -3.35 20.51 9.91
CA CYS A 196 -2.76 19.27 10.42
C CYS A 196 -2.95 19.07 11.93
N GLU A 197 -3.14 20.16 12.69
CA GLU A 197 -3.34 20.11 14.15
C GLU A 197 -4.76 19.65 14.52
N SER A 198 -5.74 19.97 13.66
CA SER A 198 -7.14 19.55 13.83
C SER A 198 -7.28 18.03 13.77
N ILE A 199 -6.53 17.37 12.88
CA ILE A 199 -6.56 15.91 12.73
C ILE A 199 -6.02 15.20 13.95
N ASP A 200 -4.92 15.67 14.52
CA ASP A 200 -4.35 15.10 15.75
C ASP A 200 -5.31 15.23 16.93
N ARG A 201 -6.13 16.30 17.00
CA ARG A 201 -7.15 16.49 18.03
C ARG A 201 -8.30 15.51 17.87
N ILE A 202 -8.79 15.29 16.65
CA ILE A 202 -9.88 14.34 16.36
C ILE A 202 -9.48 12.91 16.78
N TRP A 203 -8.28 12.47 16.43
CA TRP A 203 -7.79 11.13 16.76
C TRP A 203 -7.52 10.91 18.27
N ARG A 204 -7.16 11.96 19.01
CA ARG A 204 -6.98 11.87 20.47
C ARG A 204 -8.31 11.82 21.21
N SER A 205 -9.40 12.35 20.65
CA SER A 205 -10.73 12.39 21.28
C SER A 205 -11.57 11.13 21.04
N THR A 206 -11.12 10.24 20.13
CA THR A 206 -11.84 9.00 19.76
C THR A 206 -11.27 7.73 20.42
N ARG A 207 -10.41 7.87 21.43
CA ARG A 207 -9.89 6.74 22.23
C ARG A 207 -10.54 6.64 23.59
#